data_d39987c53f38fc52aaf10f02bb4b7e2b
#
_entry.id   d39987c53f38fc52aaf10f02bb4b7e2b
#
_cell.length_a   1.000
_cell.length_b   1.000
_cell.length_c   1.000
_cell.angle_alpha   90.00
_cell.angle_beta   90.00
_cell.angle_gamma   90.00
#
_symmetry.space_group_name_H-M   'P 1'
#
loop_
_entity.id
_entity.type
_entity.pdbx_description
1 polymer ?
#
loop_
_entity_poly.entity_id
_entity_poly.type
_entity_poly.pdbx_seq_one_letter_code
_entity_poly.pdbx_strand_id
1 'polypeptide(L)'
;MTSAFIRPQTTVGAKDAQRSAVIEEAREWLRTPYHHMARVKGAGADCLTLLAEVYEKAGVIPHVEVPFYPPDWNLHRDTERYLEGVTRFARELPYGGDNPPPQPGDVAIFKFARCFAHGAIVISWPQVIHAWHDAGVVYADATQGQLARRPVRIFDPFAAIG
;
A
#
# COMPACT_ATOMS: atom_id res chain seq x y z
N MET A 1 -18.48 4.42 -46.97
CA MET A 1 -17.30 4.22 -46.10
C MET A 1 -17.59 4.81 -44.77
N THR A 2 -18.01 4.02 -43.82
CA THR A 2 -18.31 4.43 -42.48
C THR A 2 -17.04 4.34 -41.65
N SER A 3 -16.44 5.48 -41.34
CA SER A 3 -15.30 5.57 -40.44
C SER A 3 -15.81 5.24 -39.04
N ALA A 4 -15.43 4.09 -38.53
CA ALA A 4 -15.69 3.74 -37.16
C ALA A 4 -14.79 4.62 -36.26
N PHE A 5 -15.40 5.62 -35.63
CA PHE A 5 -14.78 6.33 -34.53
C PHE A 5 -14.56 5.34 -33.39
N ILE A 6 -13.32 4.85 -33.28
CA ILE A 6 -12.87 4.19 -32.06
C ILE A 6 -12.81 5.25 -30.98
N ARG A 7 -13.80 5.28 -30.11
CA ARG A 7 -13.71 6.07 -28.86
C ARG A 7 -12.50 5.58 -28.09
N PRO A 8 -11.60 6.45 -27.66
CA PRO A 8 -10.57 6.04 -26.72
C PRO A 8 -11.26 5.45 -25.49
N GLN A 9 -11.02 4.18 -25.25
CA GLN A 9 -11.51 3.53 -24.04
C GLN A 9 -10.84 4.20 -22.86
N THR A 10 -11.68 4.77 -22.05
CA THR A 10 -11.42 5.63 -20.93
C THR A 10 -10.39 5.05 -19.95
N THR A 11 -9.50 5.90 -19.49
CA THR A 11 -8.57 5.79 -18.36
C THR A 11 -9.14 5.03 -17.13
N VAL A 12 -10.44 4.95 -16.96
CA VAL A 12 -11.13 4.23 -15.89
C VAL A 12 -10.86 2.73 -15.95
N GLY A 13 -10.94 2.11 -17.11
CA GLY A 13 -10.71 0.66 -17.24
C GLY A 13 -9.26 0.25 -16.98
N ALA A 14 -8.28 1.11 -17.34
CA ALA A 14 -6.87 0.84 -17.08
C ALA A 14 -6.54 0.91 -15.58
N LYS A 15 -7.10 1.88 -14.86
CA LYS A 15 -6.93 2.00 -13.39
C LYS A 15 -7.59 0.83 -12.66
N ASP A 16 -8.76 0.39 -13.08
CA ASP A 16 -9.44 -0.76 -12.48
C ASP A 16 -8.64 -2.05 -12.69
N ALA A 17 -8.07 -2.26 -13.87
CA ALA A 17 -7.19 -3.39 -14.15
C ALA A 17 -5.94 -3.38 -13.28
N GLN A 18 -5.36 -2.20 -13.04
CA GLN A 18 -4.18 -2.06 -12.17
C GLN A 18 -4.52 -2.27 -10.70
N ARG A 19 -5.67 -1.78 -10.23
CA ARG A 19 -6.16 -2.07 -8.87
C ARG A 19 -6.32 -3.57 -8.67
N SER A 20 -6.92 -4.27 -9.63
CA SER A 20 -7.04 -5.73 -9.60
C SER A 20 -5.69 -6.43 -9.56
N ALA A 21 -4.73 -5.97 -10.36
CA ALA A 21 -3.38 -6.52 -10.38
C ALA A 21 -2.67 -6.35 -9.03
N VAL A 22 -2.86 -5.22 -8.36
CA VAL A 22 -2.33 -4.99 -7.00
C VAL A 22 -2.93 -5.98 -6.01
N ILE A 23 -4.23 -6.18 -6.04
CA ILE A 23 -4.92 -7.11 -5.14
C ILE A 23 -4.45 -8.55 -5.37
N GLU A 24 -4.36 -8.99 -6.60
CA GLU A 24 -3.88 -10.33 -6.95
C GLU A 24 -2.44 -10.53 -6.48
N GLU A 25 -1.56 -9.58 -6.74
CA GLU A 25 -0.16 -9.66 -6.29
C GLU A 25 -0.06 -9.66 -4.76
N ALA A 26 -0.80 -8.80 -4.08
CA ALA A 26 -0.80 -8.76 -2.61
C ALA A 26 -1.22 -10.11 -2.01
N ARG A 27 -2.21 -10.78 -2.58
CA ARG A 27 -2.66 -12.10 -2.14
C ARG A 27 -1.59 -13.19 -2.32
N GLU A 28 -0.75 -13.08 -3.32
CA GLU A 28 0.37 -14.03 -3.51
C GLU A 28 1.42 -13.92 -2.42
N TRP A 29 1.52 -12.77 -1.75
CA TRP A 29 2.43 -12.58 -0.62
C TRP A 29 1.90 -13.09 0.71
N LEU A 30 0.63 -13.46 0.81
CA LEU A 30 0.05 -14.02 2.04
C LEU A 30 0.89 -15.20 2.54
N ARG A 31 1.11 -15.25 3.87
CA ARG A 31 1.95 -16.23 4.56
C ARG A 31 3.46 -16.03 4.39
N THR A 32 3.90 -15.01 3.69
CA THR A 32 5.33 -14.65 3.69
C THR A 32 5.72 -14.25 5.12
N PRO A 33 6.77 -14.85 5.71
CA PRO A 33 7.22 -14.50 7.05
C PRO A 33 7.66 -13.05 7.16
N TYR A 34 7.56 -12.46 8.35
CA TYR A 34 8.09 -11.14 8.60
C TYR A 34 9.61 -11.22 8.82
N HIS A 35 10.37 -10.52 7.97
CA HIS A 35 11.79 -10.29 8.14
C HIS A 35 12.12 -8.86 7.76
N HIS A 36 12.73 -8.13 8.68
CA HIS A 36 13.13 -6.75 8.47
C HIS A 36 14.00 -6.61 7.21
N MET A 37 13.59 -5.71 6.33
CA MET A 37 14.25 -5.39 5.04
C MET A 37 14.31 -6.54 4.01
N ALA A 38 13.82 -7.73 4.31
CA ALA A 38 13.69 -8.77 3.29
C ALA A 38 12.61 -8.42 2.27
N ARG A 39 12.81 -8.82 1.02
CA ARG A 39 11.85 -8.57 -0.07
C ARG A 39 11.78 -9.75 -1.05
N VAL A 40 11.52 -10.94 -0.48
CA VAL A 40 11.38 -12.18 -1.25
C VAL A 40 10.07 -12.87 -0.91
N LYS A 41 9.19 -12.98 -1.89
CA LYS A 41 7.88 -13.64 -1.76
C LYS A 41 8.04 -15.04 -1.19
N GLY A 42 7.29 -15.35 -0.14
CA GLY A 42 7.34 -16.64 0.55
C GLY A 42 8.49 -16.81 1.53
N ALA A 43 9.53 -15.98 1.48
CA ALA A 43 10.70 -16.08 2.35
C ALA A 43 10.80 -14.97 3.39
N GLY A 44 10.47 -13.74 3.04
CA GLY A 44 10.49 -12.65 3.98
C GLY A 44 10.11 -11.30 3.39
N ALA A 45 9.41 -10.50 4.19
CA ALA A 45 9.09 -9.11 3.89
C ALA A 45 8.79 -8.35 5.17
N ASP A 46 8.92 -7.04 5.13
CA ASP A 46 8.37 -6.14 6.15
C ASP A 46 7.27 -5.25 5.55
N CYS A 47 6.73 -4.33 6.33
CA CYS A 47 5.62 -3.51 5.87
C CYS A 47 5.99 -2.55 4.72
N LEU A 48 7.23 -2.13 4.61
CA LEU A 48 7.69 -1.25 3.53
C LEU A 48 8.05 -2.03 2.27
N THR A 49 8.82 -3.09 2.42
CA THR A 49 9.26 -3.92 1.29
C THR A 49 8.09 -4.64 0.63
N LEU A 50 7.07 -5.04 1.41
CA LEU A 50 5.83 -5.59 0.86
C LEU A 50 5.17 -4.61 -0.10
N LEU A 51 5.01 -3.34 0.30
CA LEU A 51 4.43 -2.32 -0.58
C LEU A 51 5.27 -2.13 -1.84
N ALA A 52 6.58 -1.96 -1.69
CA ALA A 52 7.48 -1.76 -2.82
C ALA A 52 7.37 -2.90 -3.84
N GLU A 53 7.40 -4.14 -3.39
CA GLU A 53 7.33 -5.32 -4.26
C GLU A 53 5.96 -5.48 -4.92
N VAL A 54 4.87 -5.33 -4.18
CA VAL A 54 3.52 -5.51 -4.72
C VAL A 54 3.23 -4.47 -5.81
N TYR A 55 3.49 -3.20 -5.56
CA TYR A 55 3.20 -2.14 -6.52
C TYR A 55 4.15 -2.16 -7.73
N GLU A 56 5.40 -2.56 -7.53
CA GLU A 56 6.34 -2.78 -8.63
C GLU A 56 5.89 -3.93 -9.54
N LYS A 57 5.58 -5.09 -8.96
CA LYS A 57 5.10 -6.27 -9.72
C LYS A 57 3.80 -6.01 -10.44
N ALA A 58 2.91 -5.24 -9.85
CA ALA A 58 1.65 -4.84 -10.50
C ALA A 58 1.84 -3.78 -11.59
N GLY A 59 3.05 -3.27 -11.79
CA GLY A 59 3.36 -2.28 -12.83
C GLY A 59 2.90 -0.86 -12.49
N VAL A 60 2.64 -0.57 -11.24
CA VAL A 60 2.13 0.74 -10.77
C VAL A 60 3.27 1.73 -10.50
N ILE A 61 4.38 1.23 -9.96
CA ILE A 61 5.58 2.02 -9.68
C ILE A 61 6.82 1.40 -10.33
N PRO A 62 7.88 2.18 -10.61
CA PRO A 62 9.15 1.62 -11.04
C PRO A 62 9.84 0.89 -9.90
N HIS A 63 10.94 0.21 -10.19
CA HIS A 63 11.79 -0.38 -9.15
C HIS A 63 12.27 0.69 -8.17
N VAL A 64 12.10 0.42 -6.89
CA VAL A 64 12.49 1.31 -5.79
C VAL A 64 13.53 0.61 -4.92
N GLU A 65 14.70 1.23 -4.82
CA GLU A 65 15.69 0.85 -3.82
C GLU A 65 15.24 1.35 -2.45
N VAL A 66 15.06 0.43 -1.52
CA VAL A 66 14.71 0.77 -0.14
C VAL A 66 15.98 0.98 0.65
N PRO A 67 16.26 2.21 1.14
CA PRO A 67 17.47 2.46 1.92
C PRO A 67 17.40 1.74 3.26
N PHE A 68 18.55 1.48 3.85
CA PHE A 68 18.63 0.90 5.19
C PHE A 68 17.87 1.76 6.20
N TYR A 69 17.09 1.12 7.06
CA TYR A 69 16.44 1.74 8.22
C TYR A 69 16.45 0.77 9.40
N PRO A 70 16.64 1.25 10.65
CA PRO A 70 16.55 0.38 11.81
C PRO A 70 15.10 -0.05 12.06
N PRO A 71 14.86 -1.24 12.63
CA PRO A 71 13.50 -1.76 12.86
C PRO A 71 12.62 -0.89 13.75
N ASP A 72 13.24 -0.13 14.64
CA ASP A 72 12.59 0.70 15.67
C ASP A 72 12.72 2.20 15.41
N TRP A 73 12.98 2.62 14.17
CA TRP A 73 13.23 4.02 13.83
C TRP A 73 12.10 4.97 14.28
N ASN A 74 10.86 4.51 14.24
CA ASN A 74 9.69 5.29 14.62
C ASN A 74 9.60 5.58 16.12
N LEU A 75 10.36 4.86 16.95
CA LEU A 75 10.44 5.10 18.40
C LEU A 75 11.44 6.20 18.75
N HIS A 76 12.44 6.42 17.89
CA HIS A 76 13.58 7.28 18.18
C HIS A 76 13.67 8.53 17.33
N ARG A 77 12.80 8.66 16.32
CA ARG A 77 12.79 9.78 15.38
C ARG A 77 11.40 10.34 15.15
N ASP A 78 11.32 11.63 14.95
CA ASP A 78 10.08 12.34 14.62
C ASP A 78 9.94 12.56 13.09
N THR A 79 10.92 12.14 12.30
CA THR A 79 10.93 12.31 10.85
C THR A 79 10.04 11.28 10.17
N GLU A 80 9.12 11.74 9.34
CA GLU A 80 8.15 10.91 8.60
C GLU A 80 8.77 10.28 7.35
N ARG A 81 9.80 9.45 7.53
CA ARG A 81 10.54 8.83 6.41
C ARG A 81 9.69 7.91 5.56
N TYR A 82 8.77 7.18 6.20
CA TYR A 82 7.86 6.29 5.49
C TYR A 82 6.94 7.10 4.55
N LEU A 83 6.36 8.18 5.07
CA LEU A 83 5.51 9.07 4.28
C LEU A 83 6.29 9.74 3.14
N GLU A 84 7.51 10.20 3.39
CA GLU A 84 8.37 10.79 2.35
C GLU A 84 8.58 9.81 1.19
N GLY A 85 8.80 8.53 1.49
CA GLY A 85 8.93 7.48 0.49
C GLY A 85 7.65 7.27 -0.30
N VAL A 86 6.52 7.16 0.38
CA VAL A 86 5.22 6.91 -0.24
C VAL A 86 4.75 8.09 -1.09
N THR A 87 4.94 9.32 -0.62
CA THR A 87 4.49 10.52 -1.35
C THR A 87 5.22 10.77 -2.67
N ARG A 88 6.35 10.11 -2.90
CA ARG A 88 7.02 10.12 -4.20
C ARG A 88 6.23 9.38 -5.28
N PHE A 89 5.38 8.42 -4.90
CA PHE A 89 4.70 7.51 -5.81
C PHE A 89 3.18 7.55 -5.68
N ALA A 90 2.65 8.20 -4.66
CA ALA A 90 1.23 8.20 -4.37
C ALA A 90 0.76 9.57 -3.87
N ARG A 91 -0.47 9.91 -4.23
CA ARG A 91 -1.13 11.14 -3.80
C ARG A 91 -1.97 10.87 -2.57
N GLU A 92 -1.84 11.71 -1.54
CA GLU A 92 -2.71 11.62 -0.38
C GLU A 92 -4.16 11.97 -0.72
N LEU A 93 -5.08 11.17 -0.20
CA LEU A 93 -6.52 11.38 -0.32
C LEU A 93 -7.10 11.86 1.00
N PRO A 94 -8.12 12.73 0.98
CA PRO A 94 -8.85 13.06 2.18
C PRO A 94 -9.58 11.82 2.71
N TYR A 95 -9.54 11.61 4.03
CA TYR A 95 -10.13 10.45 4.67
C TYR A 95 -10.93 10.87 5.92
N GLY A 96 -12.05 10.19 6.13
CA GLY A 96 -12.94 10.42 7.27
C GLY A 96 -14.07 11.41 6.97
N GLY A 97 -14.99 11.55 7.91
CA GLY A 97 -16.19 12.38 7.72
C GLY A 97 -17.02 11.92 6.51
N ASP A 98 -17.37 12.88 5.65
CA ASP A 98 -18.18 12.64 4.43
C ASP A 98 -17.34 12.21 3.22
N ASN A 99 -16.03 12.00 3.39
CA ASN A 99 -15.17 11.55 2.30
C ASN A 99 -15.49 10.09 1.94
N PRO A 100 -15.33 9.72 0.65
CA PRO A 100 -15.52 8.32 0.26
C PRO A 100 -14.48 7.40 0.94
N PRO A 101 -14.84 6.13 1.19
CA PRO A 101 -13.90 5.18 1.77
C PRO A 101 -12.74 4.91 0.82
N PRO A 102 -11.59 4.42 1.35
CA PRO A 102 -10.50 3.96 0.51
C PRO A 102 -10.93 2.89 -0.47
N GLN A 103 -10.36 2.92 -1.66
CA GLN A 103 -10.64 1.95 -2.71
C GLN A 103 -9.64 0.79 -2.71
N PRO A 104 -10.02 -0.39 -3.25
CA PRO A 104 -9.08 -1.51 -3.42
C PRO A 104 -7.80 -1.07 -4.13
N GLY A 105 -6.65 -1.41 -3.55
CA GLY A 105 -5.34 -1.05 -4.06
C GLY A 105 -4.78 0.28 -3.52
N ASP A 106 -5.57 1.08 -2.81
CA ASP A 106 -5.04 2.24 -2.10
C ASP A 106 -4.09 1.81 -0.98
N VAL A 107 -3.21 2.70 -0.58
CA VAL A 107 -2.29 2.50 0.54
C VAL A 107 -2.85 3.16 1.78
N ALA A 108 -2.94 2.40 2.88
CA ALA A 108 -3.26 2.93 4.20
C ALA A 108 -2.01 2.95 5.07
N ILE A 109 -1.69 4.09 5.66
CA ILE A 109 -0.53 4.24 6.54
C ILE A 109 -0.99 4.64 7.93
N PHE A 110 -0.64 3.82 8.91
CA PHE A 110 -1.04 3.95 10.31
C PHE A 110 0.07 4.56 11.14
N LYS A 111 -0.33 5.39 12.10
CA LYS A 111 0.60 5.97 13.08
C LYS A 111 0.91 4.96 14.17
N PHE A 112 2.20 4.69 14.36
CA PHE A 112 2.73 3.91 15.47
C PHE A 112 3.79 4.73 16.18
N ALA A 113 3.65 4.89 17.49
CA ALA A 113 4.51 5.76 18.28
C ALA A 113 4.50 7.20 17.72
N ARG A 114 5.63 7.69 17.21
CA ARG A 114 5.79 9.09 16.79
C ARG A 114 5.48 9.33 15.32
N CYS A 115 5.46 8.29 14.50
CA CYS A 115 5.42 8.43 13.05
C CYS A 115 4.35 7.57 12.40
N PHE A 116 3.91 7.99 11.20
CA PHE A 116 3.16 7.14 10.30
C PHE A 116 4.14 6.12 9.68
N ALA A 117 4.25 4.97 10.31
CA ALA A 117 5.33 4.02 10.10
C ALA A 117 4.89 2.63 9.64
N HIS A 118 3.59 2.38 9.52
CA HIS A 118 3.08 1.07 9.17
C HIS A 118 2.12 1.16 8.00
N GLY A 119 2.50 0.59 6.88
CA GLY A 119 1.71 0.58 5.65
C GLY A 119 0.94 -0.73 5.45
N ALA A 120 -0.20 -0.61 4.79
CA ALA A 120 -1.06 -1.72 4.41
C ALA A 120 -1.67 -1.47 3.03
N ILE A 121 -2.04 -2.55 2.36
CA ILE A 121 -2.71 -2.52 1.05
C ILE A 121 -4.20 -2.71 1.29
N VAL A 122 -5.01 -1.76 0.85
CA VAL A 122 -6.47 -1.84 0.96
C VAL A 122 -6.99 -2.92 0.01
N ILE A 123 -7.74 -3.87 0.53
CA ILE A 123 -8.37 -4.94 -0.26
C ILE A 123 -9.85 -4.62 -0.48
N SER A 124 -10.58 -4.44 0.59
CA SER A 124 -11.99 -3.98 0.62
C SER A 124 -12.21 -3.33 1.98
N TRP A 125 -12.06 -2.02 2.05
CA TRP A 125 -12.03 -1.30 3.32
C TRP A 125 -13.19 -1.70 4.24
N PRO A 126 -12.93 -2.02 5.53
CA PRO A 126 -11.64 -1.88 6.25
C PRO A 126 -10.67 -3.07 6.15
N GLN A 127 -10.92 -4.05 5.28
CA GLN A 127 -10.00 -5.17 5.10
C GLN A 127 -8.74 -4.72 4.36
N VAL A 128 -7.58 -5.07 4.91
CA VAL A 128 -6.27 -4.77 4.34
C VAL A 128 -5.39 -6.03 4.35
N ILE A 129 -4.30 -6.00 3.59
CA ILE A 129 -3.17 -6.92 3.72
C ILE A 129 -1.98 -6.12 4.20
N HIS A 130 -1.29 -6.63 5.21
CA HIS A 130 -0.09 -6.02 5.76
C HIS A 130 0.91 -7.07 6.25
N ALA A 131 2.17 -6.65 6.42
CA ALA A 131 3.19 -7.47 7.06
C ALA A 131 3.30 -7.09 8.54
N TRP A 132 2.92 -8.00 9.42
CA TRP A 132 2.97 -7.80 10.87
C TRP A 132 4.06 -8.66 11.50
N HIS A 133 4.86 -8.09 12.40
CA HIS A 133 6.08 -8.72 12.91
C HIS A 133 5.86 -10.10 13.55
N ASP A 134 4.71 -10.34 14.17
CA ASP A 134 4.41 -11.64 14.82
C ASP A 134 3.66 -12.63 13.92
N ALA A 135 3.17 -12.19 12.77
CA ALA A 135 2.27 -13.00 11.94
C ALA A 135 2.70 -13.13 10.47
N GLY A 136 3.63 -12.29 10.01
CA GLY A 136 3.97 -12.20 8.61
C GLY A 136 2.93 -11.45 7.80
N VAL A 137 2.82 -11.75 6.51
CA VAL A 137 1.84 -11.12 5.61
C VAL A 137 0.49 -11.78 5.79
N VAL A 138 -0.46 -11.01 6.29
CA VAL A 138 -1.81 -11.47 6.65
C VAL A 138 -2.88 -10.46 6.29
N TYR A 139 -4.12 -10.93 6.20
CA TYR A 139 -5.28 -10.04 6.23
C TYR A 139 -5.45 -9.43 7.61
N ALA A 140 -5.94 -8.22 7.67
CA ALA A 140 -6.32 -7.54 8.90
C ALA A 140 -7.54 -6.64 8.64
N ASP A 141 -8.24 -6.31 9.72
CA ASP A 141 -9.29 -5.30 9.71
C ASP A 141 -8.71 -4.01 10.33
N ALA A 142 -8.75 -2.92 9.60
CA ALA A 142 -8.20 -1.64 10.03
C ALA A 142 -8.90 -1.05 11.26
N THR A 143 -10.06 -1.57 11.63
CA THR A 143 -10.85 -1.13 12.80
C THR A 143 -10.69 -2.04 14.01
N GLN A 144 -9.89 -3.11 13.90
CA GLN A 144 -9.74 -4.14 14.92
C GLN A 144 -8.27 -4.33 15.33
N GLY A 145 -8.06 -4.96 16.47
CA GLY A 145 -6.73 -5.37 16.94
C GLY A 145 -5.73 -4.23 17.00
N GLN A 146 -4.51 -4.48 16.54
CA GLN A 146 -3.39 -3.55 16.60
C GLN A 146 -3.60 -2.28 15.76
N LEU A 147 -4.44 -2.33 14.73
CA LEU A 147 -4.72 -1.19 13.86
C LEU A 147 -5.86 -0.29 14.39
N ALA A 148 -6.66 -0.81 15.33
CA ALA A 148 -7.82 -0.09 15.85
C ALA A 148 -7.45 1.26 16.45
N ARG A 149 -8.27 2.27 16.16
CA ARG A 149 -8.17 3.63 16.74
C ARG A 149 -6.86 4.38 16.46
N ARG A 150 -6.04 3.88 15.54
CA ARG A 150 -4.83 4.60 15.14
C ARG A 150 -5.16 5.65 14.10
N PRO A 151 -4.51 6.82 14.15
CA PRO A 151 -4.55 7.74 13.03
C PRO A 151 -4.10 7.02 11.75
N VAL A 152 -4.84 7.23 10.67
CA VAL A 152 -4.56 6.62 9.37
C VAL A 152 -4.59 7.68 8.27
N ARG A 153 -3.67 7.57 7.32
CA ARG A 153 -3.63 8.40 6.11
C ARG A 153 -3.73 7.49 4.90
N ILE A 154 -4.46 7.93 3.89
CA ILE A 154 -4.77 7.14 2.69
C ILE A 154 -4.08 7.77 1.48
N PHE A 155 -3.50 6.92 0.64
CA PHE A 155 -2.76 7.34 -0.54
C PHE A 155 -3.23 6.57 -1.77
N ASP A 156 -3.34 7.27 -2.88
CA ASP A 156 -3.68 6.73 -4.20
C ASP A 156 -2.42 6.64 -5.07
N PRO A 157 -1.87 5.44 -5.28
CA PRO A 157 -0.69 5.26 -6.12
C PRO A 157 -1.01 5.30 -7.62
N PHE A 158 -2.28 5.31 -8.00
CA PHE A 158 -2.71 5.32 -9.40
C PHE A 158 -2.93 6.73 -9.96
N ALA A 159 -2.81 7.75 -9.13
CA ALA A 159 -3.07 9.14 -9.53
C ALA A 159 -2.08 9.66 -10.59
N ALA A 160 -0.85 9.14 -10.62
CA ALA A 160 0.16 9.49 -11.60
C ALA A 160 -0.04 8.79 -12.96
N ILE A 161 -0.99 7.87 -13.07
CA ILE A 161 -1.34 7.12 -14.26
C ILE A 161 -2.56 7.81 -14.87
N GLY A 162 -2.33 8.85 -15.57
CA GLY A 162 -3.46 9.60 -16.12
C GLY A 162 -3.21 10.14 -17.47
#